data_d7fccd83c9d801648f8d7215c1f75e8e
#
_entry.id   d7fccd83c9d801648f8d7215c1f75e8e
#
_cell.length_a   1.000
_cell.length_b   1.000
_cell.length_c   1.000
_cell.angle_alpha   90.00
_cell.angle_beta   90.00
_cell.angle_gamma   90.00
#
_symmetry.space_group_name_H-M   'P 1'
#
loop_
_entity.id
_entity.type
_entity.pdbx_description
1 polymer ?
#
loop_
_entity_poly.entity_id
_entity_poly.type
_entity_poly.pdbx_seq_one_letter_code
_entity_poly.pdbx_strand_id
1 'polypeptide(L)'
;MNTQTSDRLVRFGKVLNVVGIILAVISLMAAVSTLSLAIIVSVIPEDLIFGFLSAVRLDSAFAAFQAGTVLGDLIPLTALIGIKVTAIIILLRSFAYATISAIVLFILSSIFRSTVAHRSPFLPENVKRLKIVGVILIVSAVIIGWQTIIFAFCLLALAFIFQYGTELQQQADETL
;
A
#
# COMPACT_ATOMS: atom_id res chain seq x y z
N MET A 1 5.23 -7.71 -34.59
CA MET A 1 5.36 -8.11 -33.20
C MET A 1 4.99 -9.58 -33.07
N ASN A 2 5.86 -10.41 -32.46
CA ASN A 2 5.70 -11.88 -32.50
C ASN A 2 4.47 -12.26 -31.65
N THR A 3 3.48 -12.95 -32.23
CA THR A 3 2.20 -13.34 -31.57
C THR A 3 2.42 -14.07 -30.25
N GLN A 4 3.48 -14.87 -30.17
CA GLN A 4 3.86 -15.63 -28.97
C GLN A 4 4.27 -14.75 -27.77
N THR A 5 4.91 -13.61 -28.02
CA THR A 5 5.29 -12.65 -26.96
C THR A 5 4.07 -11.88 -26.44
N SER A 6 3.14 -11.53 -27.31
CA SER A 6 1.88 -10.87 -26.95
C SER A 6 1.02 -11.76 -26.02
N ASP A 7 0.90 -13.05 -26.31
CA ASP A 7 0.11 -13.97 -25.51
C ASP A 7 0.68 -14.23 -24.12
N ARG A 8 2.01 -14.25 -23.98
CA ARG A 8 2.68 -14.36 -22.68
C ARG A 8 2.42 -13.12 -21.82
N LEU A 9 2.52 -11.93 -22.39
CA LEU A 9 2.25 -10.66 -21.68
C LEU A 9 0.79 -10.59 -21.21
N VAL A 10 -0.15 -11.01 -22.05
CA VAL A 10 -1.58 -11.05 -21.67
C VAL A 10 -1.83 -12.03 -20.53
N ARG A 11 -1.23 -13.23 -20.57
CA ARG A 11 -1.36 -14.20 -19.47
C ARG A 11 -0.77 -13.68 -18.17
N PHE A 12 0.43 -13.10 -18.23
CA PHE A 12 1.09 -12.51 -17.05
C PHE A 12 0.28 -11.36 -16.46
N GLY A 13 -0.24 -10.46 -17.28
CA GLY A 13 -1.11 -9.37 -16.85
C GLY A 13 -2.40 -9.85 -16.18
N LYS A 14 -3.01 -10.93 -16.70
CA LYS A 14 -4.19 -11.56 -16.05
C LYS A 14 -3.85 -12.11 -14.67
N VAL A 15 -2.72 -12.82 -14.52
CA VAL A 15 -2.27 -13.34 -13.23
C VAL A 15 -2.03 -12.20 -12.24
N LEU A 16 -1.30 -11.16 -12.65
CA LEU A 16 -1.03 -9.99 -11.79
C LEU A 16 -2.32 -9.27 -11.37
N ASN A 17 -3.29 -9.16 -12.28
CA ASN A 17 -4.60 -8.59 -11.94
C ASN A 17 -5.32 -9.42 -10.86
N VAL A 18 -5.38 -10.74 -11.01
CA VAL A 18 -6.03 -11.63 -10.03
C VAL A 18 -5.31 -11.58 -8.69
N VAL A 19 -3.99 -11.70 -8.70
CA VAL A 19 -3.17 -11.62 -7.47
C VAL A 19 -3.36 -10.25 -6.79
N GLY A 20 -3.36 -9.16 -7.56
CA GLY A 20 -3.59 -7.81 -7.03
C GLY A 20 -4.95 -7.67 -6.35
N ILE A 21 -6.02 -8.22 -6.94
CA ILE A 21 -7.36 -8.21 -6.32
C ILE A 21 -7.38 -9.04 -5.03
N ILE A 22 -6.80 -10.23 -5.04
CA ILE A 22 -6.74 -11.10 -3.84
C ILE A 22 -6.02 -10.38 -2.70
N LEU A 23 -4.84 -9.79 -2.98
CA LEU A 23 -4.08 -9.04 -1.99
C LEU A 23 -4.83 -7.79 -1.50
N ALA A 24 -5.56 -7.10 -2.37
CA ALA A 24 -6.39 -5.96 -1.98
C ALA A 24 -7.51 -6.38 -1.02
N VAL A 25 -8.17 -7.51 -1.28
CA VAL A 25 -9.21 -8.07 -0.39
C VAL A 25 -8.62 -8.47 0.95
N ILE A 26 -7.47 -9.15 0.97
CA ILE A 26 -6.77 -9.51 2.22
C ILE A 26 -6.42 -8.26 3.02
N SER A 27 -5.89 -7.22 2.36
CA SER A 27 -5.57 -5.94 3.00
C SER A 27 -6.81 -5.25 3.57
N LEU A 28 -7.95 -5.31 2.87
CA LEU A 28 -9.21 -4.75 3.36
C LEU A 28 -9.71 -5.51 4.59
N MET A 29 -9.62 -6.84 4.58
CA MET A 29 -9.98 -7.65 5.74
C MET A 29 -9.09 -7.35 6.95
N ALA A 30 -7.78 -7.17 6.73
CA ALA A 30 -6.85 -6.75 7.77
C ALA A 30 -7.23 -5.35 8.33
N ALA A 31 -7.63 -4.41 7.46
CA ALA A 31 -8.10 -3.11 7.89
C ALA A 31 -9.33 -3.21 8.81
N VAL A 32 -10.34 -3.98 8.42
CA VAL A 32 -11.54 -4.19 9.25
C VAL A 32 -11.17 -4.83 10.59
N SER A 33 -10.30 -5.84 10.58
CA SER A 33 -9.86 -6.52 11.80
C SER A 33 -9.11 -5.59 12.75
N THR A 34 -8.20 -4.76 12.25
CA THR A 34 -7.43 -3.80 13.08
C THR A 34 -8.32 -2.70 13.64
N LEU A 35 -9.30 -2.22 12.87
CA LEU A 35 -10.27 -1.25 13.37
C LEU A 35 -11.16 -1.85 14.47
N SER A 36 -11.64 -3.07 14.27
CA SER A 36 -12.44 -3.79 15.28
C SER A 36 -11.65 -3.99 16.57
N LEU A 37 -10.37 -4.39 16.47
CA LEU A 37 -9.49 -4.51 17.63
C LEU A 37 -9.26 -3.16 18.33
N ALA A 38 -9.10 -2.07 17.59
CA ALA A 38 -8.95 -0.73 18.18
C ALA A 38 -10.18 -0.33 19.00
N ILE A 39 -11.39 -0.63 18.51
CA ILE A 39 -12.65 -0.39 19.23
C ILE A 39 -12.70 -1.25 20.49
N ILE A 40 -12.39 -2.54 20.41
CA ILE A 40 -12.38 -3.46 21.55
C ILE A 40 -11.39 -2.96 22.62
N VAL A 41 -10.15 -2.63 22.23
CA VAL A 41 -9.13 -2.11 23.15
C VAL A 41 -9.57 -0.80 23.81
N SER A 42 -10.34 0.04 23.13
CA SER A 42 -10.83 1.30 23.69
C SER A 42 -11.79 1.09 24.90
N VAL A 43 -12.52 -0.03 24.91
CA VAL A 43 -13.53 -0.34 25.95
C VAL A 43 -12.93 -1.15 27.10
N ILE A 44 -11.89 -1.96 26.87
CA ILE A 44 -11.28 -2.83 27.88
C ILE A 44 -10.52 -1.99 28.93
N PRO A 45 -10.61 -2.34 30.24
CA PRO A 45 -9.78 -1.73 31.28
C PRO A 45 -8.27 -1.93 31.04
N GLU A 46 -7.47 -0.95 31.43
CA GLU A 46 -6.02 -0.93 31.14
C GLU A 46 -5.27 -2.10 31.80
N ASP A 47 -5.68 -2.51 33.00
CA ASP A 47 -5.09 -3.63 33.76
C ASP A 47 -5.16 -4.97 32.99
N LEU A 48 -6.28 -5.21 32.29
CA LEU A 48 -6.45 -6.42 31.47
C LEU A 48 -5.58 -6.37 30.21
N ILE A 49 -5.39 -5.20 29.63
CA ILE A 49 -4.52 -5.03 28.45
C ILE A 49 -3.08 -5.32 28.83
N PHE A 50 -2.62 -4.79 29.97
CA PHE A 50 -1.28 -5.04 30.50
C PHE A 50 -1.03 -6.54 30.75
N GLY A 51 -1.97 -7.21 31.41
CA GLY A 51 -1.90 -8.66 31.66
C GLY A 51 -1.83 -9.48 30.38
N PHE A 52 -2.59 -9.11 29.35
CA PHE A 52 -2.57 -9.79 28.07
C PHE A 52 -1.26 -9.56 27.30
N LEU A 53 -0.77 -8.34 27.19
CA LEU A 53 0.48 -8.00 26.51
C LEU A 53 1.69 -8.70 27.14
N SER A 54 1.77 -8.72 28.47
CA SER A 54 2.83 -9.41 29.19
C SER A 54 2.78 -10.93 29.01
N ALA A 55 1.57 -11.51 29.00
CA ALA A 55 1.39 -12.95 28.80
C ALA A 55 1.82 -13.42 27.40
N VAL A 56 1.61 -12.57 26.36
CA VAL A 56 1.90 -12.93 24.95
C VAL A 56 3.32 -12.49 24.51
N ARG A 57 4.13 -11.90 25.40
CA ARG A 57 5.47 -11.35 25.10
C ARG A 57 5.50 -10.44 23.88
N LEU A 58 4.45 -9.66 23.66
CA LEU A 58 4.33 -8.72 22.53
C LEU A 58 5.17 -7.45 22.71
N ASP A 59 5.82 -7.26 23.85
CA ASP A 59 6.64 -6.08 24.16
C ASP A 59 7.74 -5.85 23.11
N SER A 60 8.38 -6.92 22.62
CA SER A 60 9.41 -6.81 21.58
C SER A 60 8.82 -6.48 20.20
N ALA A 61 7.65 -7.01 19.87
CA ALA A 61 6.96 -6.72 18.62
C ALA A 61 6.42 -5.27 18.62
N PHE A 62 5.97 -4.78 19.77
CA PHE A 62 5.58 -3.38 19.96
C PHE A 62 6.75 -2.43 19.79
N ALA A 63 7.91 -2.73 20.39
CA ALA A 63 9.13 -1.95 20.25
C ALA A 63 9.63 -1.92 18.79
N ALA A 64 9.64 -3.07 18.10
CA ALA A 64 10.03 -3.16 16.70
C ALA A 64 9.09 -2.39 15.77
N PHE A 65 7.79 -2.39 16.06
CA PHE A 65 6.80 -1.64 15.31
C PHE A 65 6.92 -0.13 15.52
N GLN A 66 7.28 0.33 16.72
CA GLN A 66 7.58 1.72 17.02
C GLN A 66 8.83 2.21 16.29
N ALA A 67 9.90 1.41 16.29
CA ALA A 67 11.17 1.74 15.66
C ALA A 67 11.09 1.94 14.14
N GLY A 68 10.10 1.33 13.49
CA GLY A 68 9.88 1.51 12.03
C GLY A 68 9.19 2.81 11.64
N THR A 69 8.90 3.73 12.57
CA THR A 69 8.21 4.99 12.30
C THR A 69 9.09 6.20 12.52
N VAL A 70 8.95 7.23 11.68
CA VAL A 70 9.64 8.52 11.87
C VAL A 70 9.33 9.17 13.23
N LEU A 71 8.13 8.90 13.79
CA LEU A 71 7.72 9.37 15.11
C LEU A 71 8.17 8.44 16.25
N GLY A 72 8.39 7.14 15.97
CA GLY A 72 8.79 6.15 16.97
C GLY A 72 10.23 6.34 17.48
N ASP A 73 11.10 6.89 16.64
CA ASP A 73 12.49 7.19 17.02
C ASP A 73 12.62 8.41 17.95
N LEU A 74 11.58 9.23 18.07
CA LEU A 74 11.63 10.50 18.79
C LEU A 74 11.14 10.43 20.24
N ILE A 75 10.19 9.54 20.59
CA ILE A 75 9.62 9.49 21.94
C ILE A 75 9.14 8.07 22.26
N PRO A 76 9.49 7.48 23.42
CA PRO A 76 8.85 6.27 23.90
C PRO A 76 7.39 6.60 24.28
N LEU A 77 6.49 6.47 23.31
CA LEU A 77 5.06 6.82 23.43
C LEU A 77 4.38 6.17 24.65
N THR A 78 4.77 4.93 24.99
CA THR A 78 4.24 4.21 26.13
C THR A 78 4.52 4.92 27.47
N ALA A 79 5.69 5.54 27.62
CA ALA A 79 6.06 6.26 28.82
C ALA A 79 5.32 7.60 28.94
N LEU A 80 4.92 8.19 27.82
CA LEU A 80 4.30 9.52 27.79
C LEU A 80 2.76 9.47 27.92
N ILE A 81 2.11 8.50 27.28
CA ILE A 81 0.64 8.48 27.09
C ILE A 81 -0.05 7.19 27.56
N GLY A 82 0.72 6.25 28.17
CA GLY A 82 0.18 4.98 28.65
C GLY A 82 0.01 3.90 27.58
N ILE A 83 -0.06 2.66 28.02
CA ILE A 83 -0.09 1.46 27.16
C ILE A 83 -1.36 1.41 26.31
N LYS A 84 -2.51 1.74 26.88
CA LYS A 84 -3.81 1.67 26.21
C LYS A 84 -3.86 2.62 25.00
N VAL A 85 -3.46 3.87 25.20
CA VAL A 85 -3.46 4.88 24.14
C VAL A 85 -2.46 4.52 23.07
N THR A 86 -1.28 4.03 23.44
CA THR A 86 -0.26 3.55 22.49
C THR A 86 -0.80 2.40 21.66
N ALA A 87 -1.46 1.40 22.25
CA ALA A 87 -2.08 0.29 21.55
C ALA A 87 -3.13 0.77 20.53
N ILE A 88 -3.98 1.71 20.90
CA ILE A 88 -4.99 2.29 20.02
C ILE A 88 -4.31 3.01 18.82
N ILE A 89 -3.29 3.82 19.09
CA ILE A 89 -2.54 4.53 18.01
C ILE A 89 -1.93 3.54 17.03
N ILE A 90 -1.31 2.47 17.52
CA ILE A 90 -0.71 1.43 16.69
C ILE A 90 -1.77 0.72 15.83
N LEU A 91 -2.92 0.38 16.41
CA LEU A 91 -4.02 -0.26 15.67
C LEU A 91 -4.63 0.67 14.62
N LEU A 92 -4.83 1.95 14.94
CA LEU A 92 -5.30 2.95 13.98
C LEU A 92 -4.30 3.17 12.85
N ARG A 93 -3.02 3.19 13.15
CA ARG A 93 -1.96 3.23 12.14
C ARG A 93 -1.98 1.99 11.25
N SER A 94 -2.11 0.80 11.83
CA SER A 94 -2.21 -0.45 11.07
C SER A 94 -3.45 -0.48 10.20
N PHE A 95 -4.57 0.05 10.67
CA PHE A 95 -5.79 0.26 9.88
C PHE A 95 -5.52 1.18 8.68
N ALA A 96 -4.90 2.34 8.92
CA ALA A 96 -4.56 3.27 7.85
C ALA A 96 -3.62 2.63 6.81
N TYR A 97 -2.59 1.92 7.27
CA TYR A 97 -1.67 1.17 6.40
C TYR A 97 -2.40 0.14 5.53
N ALA A 98 -3.23 -0.70 6.13
CA ALA A 98 -3.96 -1.74 5.43
C ALA A 98 -4.96 -1.14 4.41
N THR A 99 -5.62 -0.03 4.76
CA THR A 99 -6.53 0.68 3.87
C THR A 99 -5.80 1.29 2.67
N ILE A 100 -4.69 1.97 2.89
CA ILE A 100 -3.87 2.56 1.82
C ILE A 100 -3.34 1.44 0.91
N SER A 101 -2.85 0.34 1.48
CA SER A 101 -2.38 -0.82 0.72
C SER A 101 -3.47 -1.41 -0.16
N ALA A 102 -4.70 -1.56 0.36
CA ALA A 102 -5.83 -2.05 -0.42
C ALA A 102 -6.15 -1.12 -1.60
N ILE A 103 -6.17 0.20 -1.39
CA ILE A 103 -6.41 1.20 -2.45
C ILE A 103 -5.32 1.11 -3.52
N VAL A 104 -4.04 1.11 -3.13
CA VAL A 104 -2.91 1.02 -4.05
C VAL A 104 -2.96 -0.27 -4.87
N LEU A 105 -3.19 -1.42 -4.23
CA LEU A 105 -3.30 -2.71 -4.90
C LEU A 105 -4.47 -2.75 -5.88
N PHE A 106 -5.60 -2.15 -5.52
CA PHE A 106 -6.76 -2.06 -6.40
C PHE A 106 -6.47 -1.19 -7.65
N ILE A 107 -5.80 -0.06 -7.48
CA ILE A 107 -5.40 0.81 -8.60
C ILE A 107 -4.40 0.08 -9.50
N LEU A 108 -3.37 -0.58 -8.94
CA LEU A 108 -2.39 -1.35 -9.70
C LEU A 108 -3.04 -2.51 -10.47
N SER A 109 -3.96 -3.23 -9.82
CA SER A 109 -4.74 -4.29 -10.48
C SER A 109 -5.56 -3.75 -11.67
N SER A 110 -6.16 -2.57 -11.52
CA SER A 110 -6.88 -1.88 -12.59
C SER A 110 -5.96 -1.52 -13.79
N ILE A 111 -4.69 -1.15 -13.54
CA ILE A 111 -3.68 -0.91 -14.58
C ILE A 111 -3.40 -2.21 -15.36
N PHE A 112 -3.18 -3.33 -14.66
CA PHE A 112 -2.97 -4.62 -15.32
C PHE A 112 -4.17 -5.04 -16.16
N ARG A 113 -5.38 -4.86 -15.65
CA ARG A 113 -6.62 -5.13 -16.40
C ARG A 113 -6.71 -4.29 -17.67
N SER A 114 -6.44 -2.99 -17.58
CA SER A 114 -6.44 -2.07 -18.72
C SER A 114 -5.38 -2.45 -19.75
N THR A 115 -4.17 -2.78 -19.31
CA THR A 115 -3.07 -3.22 -20.17
C THR A 115 -3.41 -4.51 -20.94
N VAL A 116 -4.07 -5.46 -20.28
CA VAL A 116 -4.54 -6.70 -20.90
C VAL A 116 -5.61 -6.43 -21.96
N ALA A 117 -6.57 -5.55 -21.66
CA ALA A 117 -7.69 -5.23 -22.55
C ALA A 117 -7.21 -4.53 -23.84
N HIS A 118 -6.28 -3.60 -23.73
CA HIS A 118 -5.79 -2.79 -24.86
C HIS A 118 -4.50 -3.33 -25.47
N ARG A 119 -3.93 -4.40 -24.92
CA ARG A 119 -2.64 -5.00 -25.31
C ARG A 119 -1.47 -3.99 -25.34
N SER A 120 -1.62 -2.87 -24.63
CA SER A 120 -0.59 -1.82 -24.50
C SER A 120 -0.55 -1.32 -23.06
N PRO A 121 0.63 -1.22 -22.45
CA PRO A 121 0.80 -0.58 -21.16
C PRO A 121 0.80 0.96 -21.24
N PHE A 122 1.08 1.50 -22.44
CA PHE A 122 1.25 2.93 -22.69
C PHE A 122 -0.08 3.63 -22.95
N LEU A 123 -0.99 3.56 -21.99
CA LEU A 123 -2.27 4.26 -22.02
C LEU A 123 -2.20 5.50 -21.13
N PRO A 124 -2.71 6.67 -21.58
CA PRO A 124 -2.72 7.89 -20.77
C PRO A 124 -3.37 7.70 -19.41
N GLU A 125 -4.41 6.87 -19.35
CA GLU A 125 -5.09 6.52 -18.10
C GLU A 125 -4.19 5.73 -17.14
N ASN A 126 -3.35 4.82 -17.63
CA ASN A 126 -2.42 4.05 -16.82
C ASN A 126 -1.33 4.97 -16.24
N VAL A 127 -0.84 5.93 -17.03
CA VAL A 127 0.11 6.96 -16.56
C VAL A 127 -0.51 7.79 -15.45
N LYS A 128 -1.76 8.23 -15.61
CA LYS A 128 -2.50 8.98 -14.58
C LYS A 128 -2.65 8.17 -13.30
N ARG A 129 -3.04 6.90 -13.40
CA ARG A 129 -3.19 5.99 -12.24
C ARG A 129 -1.87 5.78 -11.51
N LEU A 130 -0.76 5.57 -12.23
CA LEU A 130 0.58 5.45 -11.64
C LEU A 130 1.00 6.72 -10.88
N LYS A 131 0.74 7.90 -11.45
CA LYS A 131 1.00 9.18 -10.77
C LYS A 131 0.18 9.30 -9.49
N ILE A 132 -1.10 8.95 -9.52
CA ILE A 132 -1.97 8.96 -8.34
C ILE A 132 -1.43 8.04 -7.25
N VAL A 133 -1.03 6.81 -7.59
CA VAL A 133 -0.43 5.88 -6.62
C VAL A 133 0.85 6.45 -6.03
N GLY A 134 1.74 7.02 -6.85
CA GLY A 134 2.96 7.67 -6.37
C GLY A 134 2.67 8.79 -5.37
N VAL A 135 1.70 9.66 -5.65
CA VAL A 135 1.29 10.74 -4.75
C VAL A 135 0.69 10.18 -3.45
N ILE A 136 -0.19 9.18 -3.53
CA ILE A 136 -0.76 8.51 -2.34
C ILE A 136 0.36 7.98 -1.45
N LEU A 137 1.39 7.33 -2.01
CA LEU A 137 2.50 6.79 -1.26
C LEU A 137 3.38 7.88 -0.63
N ILE A 138 3.60 9.02 -1.30
CA ILE A 138 4.31 10.17 -0.70
C ILE A 138 3.55 10.70 0.51
N VAL A 139 2.25 10.96 0.35
CA VAL A 139 1.41 11.48 1.44
C VAL A 139 1.33 10.49 2.59
N SER A 140 1.24 9.19 2.29
CA SER A 140 1.16 8.15 3.30
C SER A 140 2.49 7.90 4.05
N ALA A 141 3.61 8.40 3.55
CA ALA A 141 4.92 8.23 4.20
C ALA A 141 4.95 8.77 5.63
N VAL A 142 4.17 9.81 5.93
CA VAL A 142 4.03 10.36 7.29
C VAL A 142 3.44 9.31 8.26
N ILE A 143 2.55 8.46 7.77
CA ILE A 143 1.85 7.45 8.58
C ILE A 143 2.61 6.12 8.56
N ILE A 144 3.06 5.69 7.38
CA ILE A 144 3.63 4.36 7.14
C ILE A 144 5.12 4.34 7.48
N GLY A 145 5.87 5.34 7.00
CA GLY A 145 7.30 5.46 7.19
C GLY A 145 8.02 5.87 5.91
N TRP A 146 9.23 6.37 6.06
CA TRP A 146 10.06 6.93 4.99
C TRP A 146 10.37 5.95 3.83
N GLN A 147 10.34 4.65 4.09
CA GLN A 147 10.56 3.62 3.05
C GLN A 147 9.55 3.71 1.91
N THR A 148 8.33 4.17 2.18
CA THR A 148 7.30 4.35 1.13
C THR A 148 7.65 5.43 0.14
N ILE A 149 8.50 6.39 0.52
CA ILE A 149 8.98 7.46 -0.36
C ILE A 149 9.81 6.86 -1.50
N ILE A 150 10.66 5.88 -1.21
CA ILE A 150 11.49 5.21 -2.23
C ILE A 150 10.59 4.53 -3.27
N PHE A 151 9.58 3.78 -2.79
CA PHE A 151 8.62 3.14 -3.71
C PHE A 151 7.80 4.17 -4.51
N ALA A 152 7.42 5.28 -3.88
CA ALA A 152 6.72 6.36 -4.56
C ALA A 152 7.57 6.96 -5.69
N PHE A 153 8.85 7.23 -5.44
CA PHE A 153 9.78 7.72 -6.46
C PHE A 153 9.95 6.73 -7.61
N CYS A 154 10.11 5.44 -7.32
CA CYS A 154 10.19 4.40 -8.35
C CYS A 154 8.93 4.37 -9.22
N LEU A 155 7.73 4.48 -8.62
CA LEU A 155 6.48 4.50 -9.37
C LEU A 155 6.31 5.78 -10.20
N LEU A 156 6.73 6.94 -9.68
CA LEU A 156 6.70 8.19 -10.42
C LEU A 156 7.68 8.18 -11.59
N ALA A 157 8.88 7.62 -11.40
CA ALA A 157 9.84 7.42 -12.48
C ALA A 157 9.28 6.48 -13.57
N LEU A 158 8.62 5.38 -13.16
CA LEU A 158 7.95 4.47 -14.08
C LEU A 158 6.80 5.17 -14.83
N ALA A 159 6.02 6.01 -14.13
CA ALA A 159 4.96 6.81 -14.75
C ALA A 159 5.51 7.78 -15.80
N PHE A 160 6.68 8.37 -15.54
CA PHE A 160 7.37 9.24 -16.50
C PHE A 160 7.83 8.47 -17.76
N ILE A 161 8.42 7.28 -17.58
CA ILE A 161 8.82 6.40 -18.69
C ILE A 161 7.59 6.00 -19.52
N PHE A 162 6.47 5.67 -18.86
CA PHE A 162 5.24 5.32 -19.57
C PHE A 162 4.63 6.50 -20.31
N GLN A 163 4.73 7.71 -19.76
CA GLN A 163 4.30 8.93 -20.46
C GLN A 163 5.10 9.13 -21.74
N TYR A 164 6.42 9.02 -21.65
CA TYR A 164 7.28 9.13 -22.84
C TYR A 164 6.97 8.05 -23.89
N GLY A 165 6.73 6.81 -23.45
CA GLY A 165 6.30 5.73 -24.35
C GLY A 165 4.95 6.00 -25.03
N THR A 166 4.01 6.64 -24.32
CA THR A 166 2.71 7.04 -24.88
C THR A 166 2.89 8.12 -25.97
N GLU A 167 3.74 9.11 -25.70
CA GLU A 167 4.03 10.19 -26.67
C GLU A 167 4.69 9.65 -27.94
N LEU A 168 5.66 8.73 -27.81
CA LEU A 168 6.29 8.07 -28.95
C LEU A 168 5.31 7.23 -29.78
N GLN A 169 4.39 6.53 -29.12
CA GLN A 169 3.36 5.74 -29.79
C GLN A 169 2.41 6.63 -30.59
N GLN A 170 1.99 7.77 -30.03
CA GLN A 170 1.15 8.75 -30.74
C GLN A 170 1.86 9.32 -31.97
N GLN A 171 3.14 9.70 -31.84
CA GLN A 171 3.92 10.20 -32.97
C GLN A 171 4.06 9.14 -34.09
N ALA A 172 4.23 7.88 -33.72
CA ALA A 172 4.30 6.79 -34.70
C ALA A 172 2.98 6.58 -35.46
N ASP A 173 1.85 6.72 -34.74
CA ASP A 173 0.51 6.56 -35.31
C ASP A 173 0.14 7.75 -36.23
N GLU A 174 0.65 8.95 -35.95
CA GLU A 174 0.43 10.15 -36.80
C GLU A 174 1.27 10.17 -38.10
N THR A 175 2.35 9.37 -38.16
CA THR A 175 3.24 9.30 -39.30
C THR A 175 2.89 8.20 -40.31
N LEU A 176 1.89 7.37 -40.04
CA LEU A 176 1.36 6.31 -40.91
C LEU A 176 0.09 6.73 -41.61
#